data_60d6917c3af6ca43f0368736bc0073a8
#
_entry.id   60d6917c3af6ca43f0368736bc0073a8
#
_cell.length_a   1.000
_cell.length_b   1.000
_cell.length_c   1.000
_cell.angle_alpha   90.00
_cell.angle_beta   90.00
_cell.angle_gamma   90.00
#
_symmetry.space_group_name_H-M   'P 1'
#
loop_
_entity.id
_entity.type
_entity.pdbx_description
1 polymer ?
#
loop_
_entity_poly.entity_id
_entity_poly.type
_entity_poly.pdbx_seq_one_letter_code
_entity_poly.pdbx_strand_id
1 'polypeptide(L)'
;MSETVTTDSTMDDSAIGRARVTENEDLLAYYKKLESFGAGALWTVANEIEPWYPQPKSVPMLWRYEDMRPLVVESASLVKGSDAGRRVVYLANDGRRDVAAAVGLLYSGIQIMNPGESMTAHRHAASALRFVMEGSGAWTIVDGDRLEVGPNDFAITPGGTWHEHGNSAEDNFVIWQDGLDIPLVNALDAGFYQVHPDLHQVPGKVINTSILTHGSGILKPAKRSWNKAYSPLLGYPWEQTREAVVNLSKVSEGTEYDGVIMEYVNPVTGGSVMPTMGAHMQMLAPGLSTKAHRHTGSVVYHVAEGSGHSIINGKRYDWKEHDIFVVPSWSWHEHCNDNQDKPAFLFSFNDFPMINSLALHAEQEFDSNGGHQDLD
;
A
#
# COMPACT_ATOMS: atom_id res chain seq x y z
N MET A 1 -15.63 -20.86 -1.21
CA MET A 1 -15.96 -21.07 -2.64
C MET A 1 -16.14 -19.67 -3.20
N SER A 2 -15.13 -19.12 -3.86
CA SER A 2 -15.24 -17.85 -4.58
C SER A 2 -15.94 -18.17 -5.91
N GLU A 3 -17.13 -17.66 -6.10
CA GLU A 3 -17.74 -17.67 -7.43
C GLU A 3 -16.95 -16.69 -8.29
N THR A 4 -16.33 -17.20 -9.33
CA THR A 4 -15.64 -16.40 -10.34
C THR A 4 -16.69 -15.56 -11.06
N VAL A 5 -16.69 -14.26 -10.86
CA VAL A 5 -17.52 -13.34 -11.65
C VAL A 5 -16.92 -13.29 -13.05
N THR A 6 -17.46 -14.11 -13.96
CA THR A 6 -17.13 -14.05 -15.38
C THR A 6 -17.74 -12.78 -15.95
N THR A 7 -16.92 -11.76 -16.19
CA THR A 7 -17.34 -10.56 -16.94
C THR A 7 -17.12 -10.84 -18.41
N ASP A 8 -18.16 -11.29 -19.11
CA ASP A 8 -18.18 -11.34 -20.56
C ASP A 8 -18.14 -9.89 -21.09
N SER A 9 -17.08 -9.53 -21.81
CA SER A 9 -16.87 -8.21 -22.41
C SER A 9 -17.83 -7.88 -23.56
N THR A 10 -18.80 -8.76 -23.82
CA THR A 10 -19.81 -8.63 -24.88
C THR A 10 -21.20 -8.28 -24.35
N MET A 11 -21.37 -7.92 -23.08
CA MET A 11 -22.67 -7.46 -22.60
C MET A 11 -22.98 -6.09 -23.22
N ASP A 12 -23.76 -6.17 -24.30
CA ASP A 12 -24.37 -5.03 -24.98
C ASP A 12 -25.12 -4.15 -23.95
N ASP A 13 -24.84 -2.84 -23.96
CA ASP A 13 -25.60 -1.82 -23.22
C ASP A 13 -27.12 -1.86 -23.46
N SER A 14 -27.56 -2.74 -24.35
CA SER A 14 -28.97 -3.06 -24.62
C SER A 14 -29.63 -3.96 -23.56
N ALA A 15 -28.86 -4.48 -22.57
CA ALA A 15 -29.38 -5.42 -21.59
C ALA A 15 -30.51 -4.83 -20.73
N ILE A 16 -31.57 -5.64 -20.55
CA ILE A 16 -32.71 -5.34 -19.66
C ILE A 16 -32.19 -5.11 -18.23
N GLY A 17 -32.67 -4.06 -17.57
CA GLY A 17 -32.36 -3.75 -16.17
C GLY A 17 -31.48 -2.52 -15.95
N ARG A 18 -30.96 -1.88 -17.00
CA ARG A 18 -30.23 -0.60 -16.87
C ARG A 18 -31.16 0.61 -17.06
N ALA A 19 -30.84 1.71 -16.40
CA ALA A 19 -31.63 2.95 -16.52
C ALA A 19 -31.51 3.53 -17.93
N ARG A 20 -32.67 3.76 -18.58
CA ARG A 20 -32.80 4.28 -19.96
C ARG A 20 -33.97 5.24 -20.09
N VAL A 21 -34.02 6.22 -19.20
CA VAL A 21 -35.09 7.22 -19.23
C VAL A 21 -34.75 8.28 -20.25
N THR A 22 -35.62 8.47 -21.21
CA THR A 22 -35.52 9.60 -22.16
C THR A 22 -35.97 10.87 -21.46
N GLU A 23 -35.11 11.84 -21.35
CA GLU A 23 -35.41 13.13 -20.74
C GLU A 23 -36.40 13.94 -21.60
N ASN A 24 -37.31 14.62 -20.92
CA ASN A 24 -38.23 15.58 -21.48
C ASN A 24 -38.42 16.75 -20.50
N GLU A 25 -39.15 17.79 -20.92
CA GLU A 25 -39.33 19.01 -20.12
C GLU A 25 -40.00 18.73 -18.77
N ASP A 26 -40.95 17.80 -18.70
CA ASP A 26 -41.65 17.45 -17.46
C ASP A 26 -40.72 16.75 -16.49
N LEU A 27 -39.86 15.84 -16.96
CA LEU A 27 -38.84 15.18 -16.14
C LEU A 27 -37.77 16.15 -15.63
N LEU A 28 -37.31 17.06 -16.48
CA LEU A 28 -36.35 18.09 -16.06
C LEU A 28 -36.95 19.03 -14.99
N ALA A 29 -38.22 19.38 -15.12
CA ALA A 29 -38.94 20.14 -14.11
C ALA A 29 -39.12 19.34 -12.81
N TYR A 30 -39.39 18.05 -12.92
CA TYR A 30 -39.47 17.13 -11.77
C TYR A 30 -38.12 17.00 -11.05
N TYR A 31 -36.99 16.87 -11.75
CA TYR A 31 -35.66 16.80 -11.14
C TYR A 31 -35.33 18.08 -10.36
N LYS A 32 -35.62 19.26 -10.91
CA LYS A 32 -35.46 20.53 -10.18
C LYS A 32 -36.32 20.58 -8.90
N LYS A 33 -37.53 20.00 -8.96
CA LYS A 33 -38.37 19.88 -7.76
C LYS A 33 -37.78 18.97 -6.73
N LEU A 34 -37.18 17.79 -7.13
CA LEU A 34 -36.51 16.90 -6.21
C LEU A 34 -35.30 17.58 -5.54
N GLU A 35 -34.46 18.29 -6.32
CA GLU A 35 -33.29 19.03 -5.81
C GLU A 35 -33.70 20.05 -4.72
N SER A 36 -34.85 20.73 -4.87
CA SER A 36 -35.33 21.70 -3.86
C SER A 36 -35.67 21.05 -2.50
N PHE A 37 -35.81 19.72 -2.45
CA PHE A 37 -36.02 18.93 -1.24
C PHE A 37 -34.80 18.12 -0.84
N GLY A 38 -33.61 18.35 -1.48
CA GLY A 38 -32.39 17.58 -1.22
C GLY A 38 -32.51 16.12 -1.69
N ALA A 39 -33.34 15.83 -2.70
CA ALA A 39 -33.55 14.50 -3.26
C ALA A 39 -33.08 14.43 -4.71
N GLY A 40 -32.72 13.25 -5.19
CA GLY A 40 -32.36 12.97 -6.58
C GLY A 40 -33.09 11.73 -7.11
N ALA A 41 -33.09 11.57 -8.41
CA ALA A 41 -33.70 10.42 -9.07
C ALA A 41 -32.62 9.37 -9.37
N LEU A 42 -32.71 8.20 -8.75
CA LEU A 42 -31.69 7.13 -8.90
C LEU A 42 -31.39 6.81 -10.36
N TRP A 43 -32.39 6.76 -11.21
CA TRP A 43 -32.22 6.40 -12.64
C TRP A 43 -31.40 7.39 -13.46
N THR A 44 -31.12 8.60 -12.93
CA THR A 44 -30.22 9.56 -13.59
C THR A 44 -28.74 9.28 -13.32
N VAL A 45 -28.43 8.55 -12.26
CA VAL A 45 -27.07 8.24 -11.82
C VAL A 45 -26.80 6.74 -11.68
N ALA A 46 -27.81 5.88 -11.84
CA ALA A 46 -27.73 4.46 -11.56
C ALA A 46 -26.57 3.76 -12.32
N ASN A 47 -26.40 4.08 -13.59
CA ASN A 47 -25.35 3.47 -14.41
C ASN A 47 -23.93 3.92 -14.01
N GLU A 48 -23.80 5.07 -13.35
CA GLU A 48 -22.54 5.58 -12.84
C GLU A 48 -22.20 4.97 -11.48
N ILE A 49 -23.17 4.90 -10.55
CA ILE A 49 -22.93 4.42 -9.19
C ILE A 49 -22.94 2.88 -9.07
N GLU A 50 -23.54 2.18 -10.04
CA GLU A 50 -23.57 0.71 -10.15
C GLU A 50 -23.03 0.28 -11.52
N PRO A 51 -21.71 0.47 -11.79
CA PRO A 51 -21.10 0.08 -13.06
C PRO A 51 -21.08 -1.44 -13.23
N TRP A 52 -20.95 -1.93 -14.48
CA TRP A 52 -20.87 -3.36 -14.78
C TRP A 52 -19.62 -4.04 -14.20
N TYR A 53 -18.54 -3.31 -14.04
CA TYR A 53 -17.26 -3.76 -13.48
C TYR A 53 -16.60 -2.61 -12.73
N PRO A 54 -15.66 -2.90 -11.83
CA PRO A 54 -14.95 -1.85 -11.08
C PRO A 54 -14.33 -0.80 -11.99
N GLN A 55 -14.57 0.47 -11.68
CA GLN A 55 -14.05 1.63 -12.41
C GLN A 55 -13.21 2.51 -11.46
N PRO A 56 -11.93 2.20 -11.26
CA PRO A 56 -11.08 2.97 -10.36
C PRO A 56 -10.86 4.39 -10.90
N LYS A 57 -10.88 5.38 -10.01
CA LYS A 57 -10.49 6.76 -10.35
C LYS A 57 -8.97 6.90 -10.46
N SER A 58 -8.22 6.10 -9.71
CA SER A 58 -6.76 6.10 -9.76
C SER A 58 -6.25 5.61 -11.11
N VAL A 59 -5.14 6.19 -11.54
CA VAL A 59 -4.41 5.77 -12.75
C VAL A 59 -3.08 5.12 -12.38
N PRO A 60 -2.53 4.22 -13.21
CA PRO A 60 -1.18 3.70 -13.03
C PRO A 60 -0.16 4.84 -13.06
N MET A 61 0.77 4.84 -12.12
CA MET A 61 1.84 5.84 -12.02
C MET A 61 3.14 5.19 -11.56
N LEU A 62 4.26 5.80 -11.95
CA LEU A 62 5.60 5.48 -11.50
C LEU A 62 6.31 6.76 -11.05
N TRP A 63 6.83 6.77 -9.84
CA TRP A 63 7.72 7.82 -9.32
C TRP A 63 9.15 7.27 -9.29
N ARG A 64 10.00 7.82 -10.15
CA ARG A 64 11.41 7.43 -10.20
C ARG A 64 12.16 8.00 -9.00
N TYR A 65 12.86 7.16 -8.29
CA TYR A 65 13.57 7.61 -7.09
C TYR A 65 14.70 8.60 -7.43
N GLU A 66 15.32 8.45 -8.59
CA GLU A 66 16.33 9.41 -9.07
C GLU A 66 15.80 10.84 -9.23
N ASP A 67 14.50 10.99 -9.57
CA ASP A 67 13.84 12.30 -9.68
C ASP A 67 13.32 12.78 -8.32
N MET A 68 12.82 11.86 -7.48
CA MET A 68 12.24 12.20 -6.19
C MET A 68 13.28 12.49 -5.11
N ARG A 69 14.37 11.73 -5.09
CA ARG A 69 15.42 11.85 -4.04
C ARG A 69 16.00 13.25 -3.91
N PRO A 70 16.38 13.96 -4.99
CA PRO A 70 16.86 15.34 -4.88
C PRO A 70 15.84 16.28 -4.22
N LEU A 71 14.55 16.15 -4.55
CA LEU A 71 13.48 16.97 -3.97
C LEU A 71 13.25 16.64 -2.48
N VAL A 72 13.31 15.37 -2.12
CA VAL A 72 13.21 14.92 -0.73
C VAL A 72 14.40 15.46 0.08
N VAL A 73 15.63 15.37 -0.43
CA VAL A 73 16.82 15.90 0.23
C VAL A 73 16.77 17.44 0.34
N GLU A 74 16.32 18.13 -0.70
CA GLU A 74 16.12 19.58 -0.67
C GLU A 74 15.14 20.01 0.43
N SER A 75 14.05 19.26 0.62
CA SER A 75 13.07 19.54 1.67
C SER A 75 13.68 19.56 3.07
N ALA A 76 14.75 18.77 3.31
CA ALA A 76 15.45 18.71 4.58
C ALA A 76 16.17 20.00 4.94
N SER A 77 16.55 20.80 3.93
CA SER A 77 17.16 22.13 4.12
C SER A 77 16.13 23.26 4.19
N LEU A 78 14.97 23.09 3.56
CA LEU A 78 13.92 24.12 3.45
C LEU A 78 12.97 24.14 4.65
N VAL A 79 12.66 22.97 5.21
CA VAL A 79 11.66 22.82 6.25
C VAL A 79 12.26 22.08 7.45
N LYS A 80 12.24 22.70 8.62
CA LYS A 80 12.64 22.02 9.86
C LYS A 80 11.61 20.95 10.22
N GLY A 81 12.08 19.78 10.67
CA GLY A 81 11.18 18.69 11.08
C GLY A 81 10.19 19.11 12.17
N SER A 82 10.63 19.93 13.14
CA SER A 82 9.79 20.51 14.18
C SER A 82 8.63 21.36 13.64
N ASP A 83 8.84 22.09 12.57
CA ASP A 83 7.86 23.02 12.01
C ASP A 83 6.85 22.29 11.12
N ALA A 84 7.29 21.25 10.43
CA ALA A 84 6.44 20.42 9.57
C ALA A 84 5.59 19.41 10.37
N GLY A 85 5.95 19.14 11.64
CA GLY A 85 5.44 17.99 12.37
C GLY A 85 5.88 16.65 11.74
N ARG A 86 5.84 16.55 10.42
CA ARG A 86 6.39 15.45 9.60
C ARG A 86 6.84 15.99 8.25
N ARG A 87 8.11 15.78 7.91
CA ARG A 87 8.67 16.23 6.62
C ARG A 87 8.57 15.10 5.61
N VAL A 88 7.42 15.01 4.96
CA VAL A 88 7.07 13.98 3.98
C VAL A 88 6.70 14.62 2.65
N VAL A 89 7.27 14.13 1.57
CA VAL A 89 6.84 14.41 0.21
C VAL A 89 5.86 13.31 -0.20
N TYR A 90 4.56 13.61 -0.27
CA TYR A 90 3.57 12.61 -0.59
C TYR A 90 3.44 12.39 -2.10
N LEU A 91 3.12 11.17 -2.50
CA LEU A 91 2.96 10.75 -3.88
C LEU A 91 1.49 10.95 -4.29
N ALA A 92 1.26 11.88 -5.20
CA ALA A 92 -0.09 12.27 -5.63
C ALA A 92 -0.47 11.56 -6.93
N ASN A 93 -1.59 10.84 -6.91
CA ASN A 93 -2.13 10.19 -8.11
C ASN A 93 -2.93 11.19 -8.96
N ASP A 94 -2.68 11.21 -10.27
CA ASP A 94 -3.34 12.15 -11.19
C ASP A 94 -4.86 11.93 -11.26
N GLY A 95 -5.32 10.70 -11.09
CA GLY A 95 -6.75 10.37 -11.01
C GLY A 95 -7.40 10.63 -9.64
N ARG A 96 -6.59 10.96 -8.60
CA ARG A 96 -7.06 11.17 -7.22
C ARG A 96 -6.54 12.48 -6.63
N ARG A 97 -6.61 13.56 -7.41
CA ARG A 97 -6.27 14.91 -6.95
C ARG A 97 -7.23 15.47 -5.89
N ASP A 98 -8.38 14.83 -5.71
CA ASP A 98 -9.39 15.12 -4.68
C ASP A 98 -8.93 14.77 -3.26
N VAL A 99 -8.01 13.81 -3.13
CA VAL A 99 -7.46 13.34 -1.86
C VAL A 99 -5.95 13.09 -1.97
N ALA A 100 -5.24 13.11 -0.85
CA ALA A 100 -3.83 12.76 -0.80
C ALA A 100 -3.65 11.22 -0.86
N ALA A 101 -3.89 10.63 -2.02
CA ALA A 101 -3.75 9.19 -2.25
C ALA A 101 -2.72 8.91 -3.34
N ALA A 102 -1.90 7.89 -3.14
CA ALA A 102 -1.03 7.33 -4.17
C ALA A 102 -1.82 6.40 -5.11
N VAL A 103 -2.77 5.63 -4.56
CA VAL A 103 -3.71 4.79 -5.32
C VAL A 103 -4.90 4.41 -4.45
N GLY A 104 -6.10 4.36 -5.00
CA GLY A 104 -7.29 3.93 -4.28
C GLY A 104 -7.52 4.72 -2.99
N LEU A 105 -7.50 4.04 -1.88
CA LEU A 105 -7.59 4.60 -0.53
C LEU A 105 -6.26 4.50 0.25
N LEU A 106 -5.15 4.30 -0.46
CA LEU A 106 -3.81 4.22 0.10
C LEU A 106 -3.04 5.52 -0.13
N TYR A 107 -2.53 6.08 0.94
CA TYR A 107 -1.53 7.15 0.93
C TYR A 107 -0.14 6.54 0.83
N SER A 108 0.77 7.18 0.12
CA SER A 108 2.21 6.93 0.18
C SER A 108 2.99 8.23 0.12
N GLY A 109 4.15 8.26 0.76
CA GLY A 109 5.05 9.40 0.75
C GLY A 109 6.48 8.97 1.07
N ILE A 110 7.43 9.87 0.81
CA ILE A 110 8.84 9.68 1.09
C ILE A 110 9.24 10.67 2.19
N GLN A 111 9.66 10.15 3.32
CA GLN A 111 10.09 10.94 4.48
C GLN A 111 11.60 10.93 4.62
N ILE A 112 12.16 12.08 4.99
CA ILE A 112 13.59 12.23 5.32
C ILE A 112 13.75 12.77 6.73
N MET A 113 14.74 12.24 7.45
CA MET A 113 15.18 12.75 8.75
C MET A 113 16.68 13.01 8.75
N ASN A 114 17.06 14.21 9.18
CA ASN A 114 18.44 14.61 9.34
C ASN A 114 19.12 13.86 10.49
N PRO A 115 20.47 13.88 10.56
CA PRO A 115 21.21 13.35 11.69
C PRO A 115 20.72 13.93 13.03
N GLY A 116 20.49 13.06 14.02
CA GLY A 116 20.04 13.43 15.36
C GLY A 116 18.60 13.97 15.45
N GLU A 117 17.85 14.00 14.36
CA GLU A 117 16.47 14.53 14.32
C GLU A 117 15.49 13.52 14.91
N SER A 118 14.55 14.01 15.70
CA SER A 118 13.40 13.24 16.18
C SER A 118 12.11 14.04 16.03
N MET A 119 10.99 13.33 15.87
CA MET A 119 9.68 13.93 15.75
C MET A 119 8.94 13.83 17.07
N THR A 120 8.03 14.77 17.32
CA THR A 120 7.17 14.74 18.51
C THR A 120 6.28 13.49 18.49
N ALA A 121 6.20 12.80 19.64
CA ALA A 121 5.33 11.66 19.82
C ALA A 121 3.85 12.07 19.65
N HIS A 122 3.14 11.27 18.88
CA HIS A 122 1.74 11.53 18.54
C HIS A 122 1.00 10.22 18.28
N ARG A 123 -0.32 10.32 18.13
CA ARG A 123 -1.15 9.23 17.62
C ARG A 123 -2.23 9.75 16.69
N HIS A 124 -2.64 8.93 15.76
CA HIS A 124 -3.72 9.23 14.83
C HIS A 124 -4.55 7.99 14.51
N ALA A 125 -5.76 8.20 13.97
CA ALA A 125 -6.67 7.10 13.63
C ALA A 125 -6.11 6.17 12.56
N ALA A 126 -5.45 6.74 11.54
CA ALA A 126 -4.88 5.97 10.45
C ALA A 126 -3.78 5.03 10.93
N SER A 127 -3.73 3.83 10.36
CA SER A 127 -2.57 2.94 10.46
C SER A 127 -1.49 3.39 9.50
N ALA A 128 -0.23 3.16 9.88
CA ALA A 128 0.93 3.48 9.06
C ALA A 128 1.88 2.29 8.97
N LEU A 129 2.63 2.26 7.89
CA LEU A 129 3.77 1.37 7.68
C LEU A 129 4.96 2.16 7.15
N ARG A 130 6.16 1.60 7.31
CA ARG A 130 7.41 2.16 6.79
C ARG A 130 8.25 1.09 6.16
N PHE A 131 8.83 1.43 5.03
CA PHE A 131 9.85 0.64 4.37
C PHE A 131 11.09 1.51 4.19
N VAL A 132 12.20 1.13 4.84
CA VAL A 132 13.41 1.95 4.85
C VAL A 132 14.12 1.84 3.50
N MET A 133 14.42 2.98 2.89
CA MET A 133 15.07 3.06 1.57
C MET A 133 16.58 3.18 1.71
N GLU A 134 17.05 4.20 2.44
CA GLU A 134 18.48 4.43 2.62
C GLU A 134 18.83 5.05 3.97
N GLY A 135 20.09 4.95 4.34
CA GLY A 135 20.65 5.50 5.59
C GLY A 135 20.67 4.47 6.72
N SER A 136 21.26 4.86 7.83
CA SER A 136 21.36 4.07 9.05
C SER A 136 21.01 4.92 10.27
N GLY A 137 20.54 4.29 11.35
CA GLY A 137 20.16 4.99 12.59
C GLY A 137 18.68 5.34 12.69
N ALA A 138 17.87 4.90 11.72
CA ALA A 138 16.42 5.03 11.81
C ALA A 138 15.85 4.23 12.98
N TRP A 139 14.91 4.85 13.70
CA TRP A 139 14.18 4.19 14.77
C TRP A 139 12.73 4.66 14.83
N THR A 140 11.88 3.81 15.38
CA THR A 140 10.50 4.15 15.74
C THR A 140 10.16 3.62 17.12
N ILE A 141 9.37 4.36 17.91
CA ILE A 141 8.81 3.90 19.18
C ILE A 141 7.30 3.77 19.00
N VAL A 142 6.75 2.61 19.30
CA VAL A 142 5.31 2.33 19.22
C VAL A 142 4.83 1.81 20.58
N ASP A 143 3.96 2.55 21.28
CA ASP A 143 3.49 2.22 22.62
C ASP A 143 4.64 1.80 23.57
N GLY A 144 5.76 2.55 23.54
CA GLY A 144 6.96 2.32 24.34
C GLY A 144 7.89 1.20 23.88
N ASP A 145 7.62 0.54 22.76
CA ASP A 145 8.52 -0.43 22.13
C ASP A 145 9.38 0.28 21.07
N ARG A 146 10.67 0.46 21.35
CA ARG A 146 11.63 1.06 20.42
C ARG A 146 12.15 0.00 19.46
N LEU A 147 11.95 0.26 18.18
CA LEU A 147 12.49 -0.50 17.05
C LEU A 147 13.65 0.27 16.43
N GLU A 148 14.74 -0.41 16.13
CA GLU A 148 15.79 0.08 15.24
C GLU A 148 15.65 -0.63 13.91
N VAL A 149 15.65 0.16 12.82
CA VAL A 149 15.37 -0.33 11.46
C VAL A 149 16.44 0.16 10.50
N GLY A 150 16.80 -0.68 9.57
CA GLY A 150 17.78 -0.41 8.50
C GLY A 150 17.17 -0.53 7.10
N PRO A 151 17.98 -0.35 6.05
CA PRO A 151 17.51 -0.46 4.66
C PRO A 151 16.78 -1.77 4.38
N ASN A 152 15.65 -1.65 3.68
CA ASN A 152 14.70 -2.70 3.35
C ASN A 152 13.96 -3.35 4.53
N ASP A 153 14.17 -2.89 5.78
CA ASP A 153 13.33 -3.29 6.89
C ASP A 153 11.92 -2.71 6.74
N PHE A 154 10.94 -3.52 7.11
CA PHE A 154 9.54 -3.15 7.16
C PHE A 154 9.08 -2.97 8.60
N ALA A 155 8.41 -1.87 8.92
CA ALA A 155 7.84 -1.60 10.24
C ALA A 155 6.40 -1.09 10.14
N ILE A 156 5.58 -1.42 11.15
CA ILE A 156 4.19 -0.98 11.25
C ILE A 156 3.98 -0.07 12.46
N THR A 157 3.09 0.89 12.28
CA THR A 157 2.58 1.80 13.31
C THR A 157 1.06 1.74 13.27
N PRO A 158 0.44 0.81 14.00
CA PRO A 158 -1.01 0.60 13.94
C PRO A 158 -1.79 1.80 14.44
N GLY A 159 -2.97 2.04 13.84
CA GLY A 159 -3.85 3.15 14.17
C GLY A 159 -4.16 3.25 15.67
N GLY A 160 -4.17 4.47 16.20
CA GLY A 160 -4.43 4.78 17.60
C GLY A 160 -3.27 4.53 18.57
N THR A 161 -2.16 3.92 18.15
CA THR A 161 -0.96 3.72 18.97
C THR A 161 -0.16 5.02 19.11
N TRP A 162 0.41 5.29 20.29
CA TRP A 162 1.39 6.34 20.45
C TRP A 162 2.68 5.98 19.71
N HIS A 163 3.18 6.89 18.90
CA HIS A 163 4.40 6.64 18.16
C HIS A 163 5.22 7.92 17.93
N GLU A 164 6.51 7.73 17.77
CA GLU A 164 7.47 8.75 17.36
C GLU A 164 8.59 8.10 16.54
N HIS A 165 9.32 8.91 15.80
CA HIS A 165 10.37 8.46 14.88
C HIS A 165 11.58 9.36 15.00
N GLY A 166 12.73 8.81 14.67
CA GLY A 166 13.97 9.58 14.67
C GLY A 166 15.09 8.91 13.92
N ASN A 167 16.16 9.67 13.81
CA ASN A 167 17.44 9.26 13.28
C ASN A 167 18.49 9.46 14.37
N SER A 168 19.12 8.39 14.85
CA SER A 168 20.19 8.44 15.84
C SER A 168 21.61 8.52 15.23
N ALA A 169 21.73 8.52 13.91
CA ALA A 169 23.01 8.73 13.24
C ALA A 169 23.54 10.16 13.49
N GLU A 170 24.87 10.30 13.51
CA GLU A 170 25.52 11.60 13.74
C GLU A 170 25.82 12.37 12.44
N ASP A 171 25.97 11.65 11.31
CA ASP A 171 26.52 12.17 10.07
C ASP A 171 25.74 11.87 8.80
N ASN A 172 24.67 11.04 8.87
CA ASN A 172 23.88 10.73 7.71
C ASN A 172 22.36 10.86 7.98
N PHE A 173 21.62 11.20 6.93
CA PHE A 173 20.15 11.17 6.97
C PHE A 173 19.62 9.76 6.70
N VAL A 174 18.36 9.56 7.06
CA VAL A 174 17.62 8.36 6.69
C VAL A 174 16.42 8.76 5.84
N ILE A 175 16.10 7.91 4.87
CA ILE A 175 14.92 8.05 4.02
C ILE A 175 14.13 6.75 4.07
N TRP A 176 12.81 6.88 4.21
CA TRP A 176 11.88 5.74 4.11
C TRP A 176 10.62 6.10 3.35
N GLN A 177 9.98 5.10 2.81
CA GLN A 177 8.63 5.21 2.28
C GLN A 177 7.62 5.01 3.42
N ASP A 178 6.68 5.93 3.55
CA ASP A 178 5.49 5.78 4.37
C ASP A 178 4.31 5.26 3.53
N GLY A 179 3.53 4.34 4.08
CA GLY A 179 2.22 3.94 3.58
C GLY A 179 1.18 4.11 4.67
N LEU A 180 0.03 4.72 4.38
CA LEU A 180 -1.05 4.94 5.35
C LEU A 180 -2.44 4.74 4.70
N ASP A 181 -3.40 4.39 5.55
CA ASP A 181 -4.82 4.31 5.19
C ASP A 181 -5.59 5.63 5.48
N ILE A 182 -4.90 6.78 5.48
CA ILE A 182 -5.52 8.11 5.72
C ILE A 182 -6.75 8.35 4.83
N PRO A 183 -6.71 8.10 3.50
CA PRO A 183 -7.88 8.35 2.66
C PRO A 183 -9.09 7.49 3.05
N LEU A 184 -8.87 6.24 3.48
CA LEU A 184 -9.92 5.36 4.00
C LEU A 184 -10.52 5.93 5.30
N VAL A 185 -9.66 6.26 6.26
CA VAL A 185 -10.10 6.81 7.57
C VAL A 185 -10.90 8.10 7.39
N ASN A 186 -10.48 8.96 6.46
CA ASN A 186 -11.19 10.19 6.13
C ASN A 186 -12.53 9.92 5.43
N ALA A 187 -12.59 8.92 4.53
CA ALA A 187 -13.85 8.51 3.89
C ALA A 187 -14.88 7.95 4.89
N LEU A 188 -14.42 7.45 6.03
CA LEU A 188 -15.25 6.98 7.13
C LEU A 188 -15.55 8.04 8.19
N ASP A 189 -15.12 9.29 8.01
CA ASP A 189 -15.22 10.38 8.98
C ASP A 189 -14.66 10.02 10.38
N ALA A 190 -13.65 9.11 10.43
CA ALA A 190 -13.10 8.54 11.65
C ALA A 190 -11.74 9.14 12.05
N GLY A 191 -11.29 10.18 11.34
CA GLY A 191 -9.98 10.80 11.53
C GLY A 191 -9.82 11.53 12.87
N PHE A 192 -8.71 11.29 13.55
CA PHE A 192 -8.25 12.11 14.66
C PHE A 192 -6.72 12.20 14.69
N TYR A 193 -6.19 13.22 15.35
CA TYR A 193 -4.77 13.40 15.62
C TYR A 193 -4.59 13.95 17.04
N GLN A 194 -3.61 13.43 17.78
CA GLN A 194 -3.28 13.87 19.15
C GLN A 194 -1.78 13.89 19.34
N VAL A 195 -1.27 14.94 19.97
CA VAL A 195 0.12 15.06 20.41
C VAL A 195 0.26 14.44 21.79
N HIS A 196 1.37 13.73 22.04
CA HIS A 196 1.65 13.13 23.34
C HIS A 196 1.86 14.23 24.40
N PRO A 197 1.26 14.11 25.62
CA PRO A 197 1.38 15.14 26.65
C PRO A 197 2.82 15.51 27.01
N ASP A 198 3.72 14.53 27.04
CA ASP A 198 5.14 14.74 27.35
C ASP A 198 6.02 15.00 26.12
N LEU A 199 5.41 15.17 24.94
CA LEU A 199 6.06 15.39 23.63
C LEU A 199 6.89 14.20 23.12
N HIS A 200 7.42 13.38 24.00
CA HIS A 200 8.24 12.19 23.69
C HIS A 200 7.80 10.99 24.52
N GLN A 201 8.02 9.80 24.01
CA GLN A 201 7.83 8.56 24.75
C GLN A 201 9.13 8.18 25.47
N VAL A 202 8.99 7.64 26.69
CA VAL A 202 10.10 6.94 27.36
C VAL A 202 10.00 5.46 26.96
N PRO A 203 11.01 4.90 26.27
CA PRO A 203 11.02 3.47 25.97
C PRO A 203 10.94 2.65 27.27
N GLY A 204 9.86 1.92 27.44
CA GLY A 204 9.63 1.09 28.64
C GLY A 204 10.11 -0.36 28.50
N LYS A 205 10.75 -0.70 27.39
CA LYS A 205 11.12 -2.06 27.01
C LYS A 205 12.54 -2.11 26.46
N VAL A 206 13.09 -3.31 26.36
CA VAL A 206 14.34 -3.56 25.64
C VAL A 206 14.13 -3.22 24.15
N ILE A 207 15.14 -2.66 23.50
CA ILE A 207 15.09 -2.35 22.07
C ILE A 207 14.72 -3.62 21.29
N ASN A 208 13.85 -3.46 20.28
CA ASN A 208 13.34 -4.55 19.45
C ASN A 208 12.54 -5.62 20.21
N THR A 209 11.86 -5.26 21.32
CA THR A 209 11.09 -6.23 22.13
C THR A 209 10.06 -6.99 21.30
N SER A 210 9.36 -6.37 20.36
CA SER A 210 8.37 -7.03 19.49
C SER A 210 9.04 -8.08 18.58
N ILE A 211 10.19 -7.75 18.01
CA ILE A 211 11.00 -8.66 17.17
C ILE A 211 11.54 -9.83 18.01
N LEU A 212 12.13 -9.53 19.17
CA LEU A 212 12.65 -10.56 20.08
C LEU A 212 11.56 -11.50 20.59
N THR A 213 10.32 -11.01 20.72
CA THR A 213 9.20 -11.79 21.25
C THR A 213 8.48 -12.60 20.18
N HIS A 214 8.33 -12.07 18.97
CA HIS A 214 7.44 -12.60 17.94
C HIS A 214 8.13 -12.87 16.59
N GLY A 215 9.35 -12.35 16.38
CA GLY A 215 10.03 -12.41 15.09
C GLY A 215 10.50 -13.79 14.65
N SER A 216 10.53 -14.80 15.55
CA SER A 216 10.89 -16.16 15.14
C SER A 216 9.87 -16.80 14.18
N GLY A 217 8.61 -16.35 14.21
CA GLY A 217 7.50 -16.93 13.43
C GLY A 217 7.10 -18.35 13.83
N ILE A 218 7.96 -19.07 14.56
CA ILE A 218 7.77 -20.49 14.94
C ILE A 218 7.08 -20.62 16.29
N LEU A 219 7.35 -19.68 17.20
CA LEU A 219 6.88 -19.70 18.59
C LEU A 219 6.21 -18.39 18.95
N LYS A 220 5.14 -18.47 19.77
CA LYS A 220 4.51 -17.32 20.40
C LYS A 220 4.44 -17.50 21.91
N PRO A 221 4.40 -16.43 22.72
CA PRO A 221 4.27 -16.52 24.17
C PRO A 221 3.02 -17.29 24.58
N ALA A 222 3.16 -18.40 25.30
CA ALA A 222 2.07 -19.33 25.61
C ALA A 222 1.00 -18.77 26.54
N LYS A 223 1.36 -17.83 27.42
CA LYS A 223 0.47 -17.28 28.48
C LYS A 223 0.04 -15.83 28.23
N ARG A 224 0.34 -15.26 27.08
CA ARG A 224 -0.07 -13.91 26.67
C ARG A 224 -1.08 -14.00 25.55
N SER A 225 -2.26 -13.48 25.76
CA SER A 225 -3.25 -13.28 24.70
C SER A 225 -2.97 -11.95 23.98
N TRP A 226 -3.09 -11.95 22.67
CA TRP A 226 -3.12 -10.75 21.87
C TRP A 226 -4.53 -10.61 21.28
N ASN A 227 -5.24 -9.54 21.68
CA ASN A 227 -6.64 -9.32 21.31
C ASN A 227 -6.83 -8.05 20.46
N LYS A 228 -5.73 -7.48 19.94
CA LYS A 228 -5.79 -6.33 19.04
C LYS A 228 -5.87 -6.83 17.60
N ALA A 229 -6.47 -6.03 16.72
CA ALA A 229 -6.67 -6.37 15.31
C ALA A 229 -5.40 -6.31 14.45
N TYR A 230 -4.31 -5.77 14.97
CA TYR A 230 -3.03 -5.66 14.30
C TYR A 230 -1.97 -6.62 14.89
N SER A 231 -0.87 -6.81 14.17
CA SER A 231 0.23 -7.67 14.56
C SER A 231 0.94 -7.17 15.83
N PRO A 232 1.29 -8.06 16.79
CA PRO A 232 2.21 -7.73 17.88
C PRO A 232 3.67 -7.61 17.43
N LEU A 233 4.03 -8.15 16.27
CA LEU A 233 5.31 -7.96 15.61
C LEU A 233 5.26 -6.63 14.86
N LEU A 234 6.04 -5.65 15.33
CA LEU A 234 6.01 -4.29 14.81
C LEU A 234 7.11 -4.01 13.78
N GLY A 235 8.13 -4.86 13.71
CA GLY A 235 9.24 -4.77 12.77
C GLY A 235 9.54 -6.12 12.13
N TYR A 236 9.83 -6.11 10.84
CA TYR A 236 10.13 -7.27 10.00
C TYR A 236 11.48 -7.03 9.31
N PRO A 237 12.57 -7.65 9.84
CA PRO A 237 13.93 -7.45 9.33
C PRO A 237 14.10 -7.96 7.91
N TRP A 238 14.81 -7.20 7.08
CA TRP A 238 15.08 -7.53 5.69
C TRP A 238 15.78 -8.89 5.51
N GLU A 239 16.80 -9.16 6.33
CA GLU A 239 17.53 -10.42 6.22
C GLU A 239 16.64 -11.64 6.36
N GLN A 240 15.69 -11.61 7.32
CA GLN A 240 14.74 -12.71 7.54
C GLN A 240 13.70 -12.78 6.40
N THR A 241 13.22 -11.64 5.95
CA THR A 241 12.27 -11.55 4.84
C THR A 241 12.89 -12.11 3.55
N ARG A 242 14.09 -11.64 3.20
CA ARG A 242 14.79 -12.07 2.01
C ARG A 242 15.12 -13.55 2.03
N GLU A 243 15.60 -14.04 3.18
CA GLU A 243 15.88 -15.47 3.38
C GLU A 243 14.63 -16.33 3.19
N ALA A 244 13.48 -15.92 3.75
CA ALA A 244 12.23 -16.65 3.64
C ALA A 244 11.77 -16.78 2.18
N VAL A 245 11.77 -15.68 1.42
CA VAL A 245 11.39 -15.66 0.01
C VAL A 245 12.34 -16.49 -0.85
N VAL A 246 13.67 -16.35 -0.64
CA VAL A 246 14.69 -17.15 -1.32
C VAL A 246 14.58 -18.64 -0.95
N ASN A 247 14.22 -18.98 0.28
CA ASN A 247 14.01 -20.38 0.67
C ASN A 247 12.77 -20.97 -0.02
N LEU A 248 11.69 -20.21 -0.13
CA LEU A 248 10.52 -20.65 -0.87
C LEU A 248 10.85 -20.88 -2.36
N SER A 249 11.66 -20.02 -2.98
CA SER A 249 12.03 -20.15 -4.40
C SER A 249 12.85 -21.40 -4.72
N LYS A 250 13.48 -22.04 -3.73
CA LYS A 250 14.21 -23.31 -3.92
C LYS A 250 13.28 -24.52 -4.08
N VAL A 251 12.03 -24.40 -3.67
CA VAL A 251 11.04 -25.50 -3.62
C VAL A 251 9.75 -25.19 -4.39
N SER A 252 9.58 -23.94 -4.86
CA SER A 252 8.41 -23.50 -5.62
C SER A 252 8.80 -22.38 -6.59
N GLU A 253 8.27 -22.43 -7.80
CA GLU A 253 8.38 -21.33 -8.77
C GLU A 253 7.36 -20.20 -8.49
N GLY A 254 6.48 -20.41 -7.50
CA GLY A 254 5.37 -19.51 -7.18
C GLY A 254 4.19 -19.69 -8.13
N THR A 255 3.52 -18.58 -8.44
CA THR A 255 2.40 -18.55 -9.42
C THR A 255 2.89 -18.00 -10.75
N GLU A 256 2.15 -18.28 -11.83
CA GLU A 256 2.43 -17.69 -13.14
C GLU A 256 2.11 -16.19 -13.21
N TYR A 257 1.39 -15.66 -12.23
CA TYR A 257 0.97 -14.25 -12.14
C TYR A 257 1.87 -13.41 -11.25
N ASP A 258 2.50 -14.01 -10.22
CA ASP A 258 3.28 -13.28 -9.23
C ASP A 258 4.74 -13.76 -9.13
N GLY A 259 5.07 -14.95 -9.68
CA GLY A 259 6.31 -15.63 -9.30
C GLY A 259 6.28 -16.02 -7.83
N VAL A 260 7.36 -15.83 -7.10
CA VAL A 260 7.45 -16.17 -5.68
C VAL A 260 7.03 -14.98 -4.83
N ILE A 261 5.90 -15.07 -4.14
CA ILE A 261 5.36 -14.00 -3.29
C ILE A 261 5.04 -14.53 -1.89
N MET A 262 5.34 -13.74 -0.86
CA MET A 262 5.03 -14.03 0.54
C MET A 262 4.38 -12.82 1.22
N GLU A 263 3.35 -13.08 2.03
CA GLU A 263 2.70 -12.07 2.85
C GLU A 263 3.43 -11.88 4.19
N TYR A 264 3.60 -10.63 4.61
CA TYR A 264 3.99 -10.30 5.98
C TYR A 264 2.82 -10.56 6.93
N VAL A 265 3.01 -11.42 7.89
CA VAL A 265 1.91 -11.94 8.70
C VAL A 265 1.93 -11.44 10.14
N ASN A 266 0.76 -11.40 10.75
CA ASN A 266 0.60 -11.36 12.18
C ASN A 266 0.92 -12.76 12.77
N PRO A 267 2.02 -12.94 13.51
CA PRO A 267 2.47 -14.27 13.95
C PRO A 267 1.55 -14.93 14.98
N VAL A 268 0.57 -14.20 15.50
CA VAL A 268 -0.41 -14.76 16.46
C VAL A 268 -1.62 -15.35 15.74
N THR A 269 -2.05 -14.72 14.63
CA THR A 269 -3.28 -15.10 13.91
C THR A 269 -3.00 -15.80 12.58
N GLY A 270 -1.85 -15.55 11.96
CA GLY A 270 -1.54 -15.95 10.58
C GLY A 270 -2.20 -15.08 9.52
N GLY A 271 -2.93 -14.03 9.90
CA GLY A 271 -3.52 -13.07 8.98
C GLY A 271 -2.63 -11.86 8.75
N SER A 272 -3.15 -10.88 8.03
CA SER A 272 -2.43 -9.66 7.64
C SER A 272 -1.94 -8.84 8.84
N VAL A 273 -0.91 -8.04 8.63
CA VAL A 273 -0.24 -7.24 9.68
C VAL A 273 -1.15 -6.19 10.31
N MET A 274 -2.10 -5.65 9.53
CA MET A 274 -3.10 -4.66 9.97
C MET A 274 -4.46 -4.97 9.31
N PRO A 275 -5.57 -4.54 9.90
CA PRO A 275 -6.90 -4.87 9.38
C PRO A 275 -7.25 -4.19 8.06
N THR A 276 -6.62 -3.05 7.76
CA THR A 276 -6.89 -2.22 6.59
C THR A 276 -5.83 -2.33 5.50
N MET A 277 -4.61 -2.72 5.88
CA MET A 277 -3.47 -2.82 4.96
C MET A 277 -2.72 -4.14 5.17
N GLY A 278 -2.47 -4.86 4.07
CA GLY A 278 -1.54 -5.97 3.96
C GLY A 278 -0.22 -5.53 3.35
N ALA A 279 0.80 -6.37 3.45
CA ALA A 279 2.08 -6.16 2.80
C ALA A 279 2.66 -7.49 2.30
N HIS A 280 3.38 -7.44 1.17
CA HIS A 280 3.99 -8.61 0.56
C HIS A 280 5.45 -8.31 0.17
N MET A 281 6.23 -9.38 0.08
CA MET A 281 7.51 -9.40 -0.61
C MET A 281 7.43 -10.40 -1.75
N GLN A 282 7.64 -9.90 -2.97
CA GLN A 282 7.62 -10.68 -4.20
C GLN A 282 9.02 -10.76 -4.78
N MET A 283 9.41 -11.94 -5.23
CA MET A 283 10.67 -12.17 -5.95
C MET A 283 10.37 -12.62 -7.38
N LEU A 284 10.87 -11.87 -8.32
CA LEU A 284 10.88 -12.24 -9.73
C LEU A 284 12.23 -12.89 -10.04
N ALA A 285 12.19 -14.17 -10.42
CA ALA A 285 13.39 -14.90 -10.83
C ALA A 285 14.08 -14.22 -12.02
N PRO A 286 15.38 -14.48 -12.27
CA PRO A 286 16.08 -13.94 -13.44
C PRO A 286 15.33 -14.26 -14.73
N GLY A 287 15.04 -13.23 -15.55
CA GLY A 287 14.35 -13.35 -16.83
C GLY A 287 12.87 -13.73 -16.75
N LEU A 288 12.27 -13.77 -15.56
CA LEU A 288 10.84 -14.08 -15.41
C LEU A 288 9.98 -12.95 -15.98
N SER A 289 9.00 -13.33 -16.78
CA SER A 289 7.87 -12.51 -17.19
C SER A 289 6.61 -13.19 -16.67
N THR A 290 5.88 -12.56 -15.77
CA THR A 290 4.63 -13.10 -15.23
C THR A 290 3.50 -12.92 -16.23
N LYS A 291 2.44 -13.70 -16.10
CA LYS A 291 1.21 -13.46 -16.86
C LYS A 291 0.41 -12.32 -16.28
N ALA A 292 -0.38 -11.69 -17.12
CA ALA A 292 -1.26 -10.61 -16.72
C ALA A 292 -2.51 -11.13 -16.00
N HIS A 293 -2.89 -10.44 -14.95
CA HIS A 293 -4.15 -10.61 -14.24
C HIS A 293 -4.67 -9.26 -13.73
N ARG A 294 -5.87 -9.23 -13.20
CA ARG A 294 -6.42 -8.07 -12.49
C ARG A 294 -7.23 -8.53 -11.29
N HIS A 295 -7.27 -7.70 -10.27
CA HIS A 295 -8.03 -7.93 -9.05
C HIS A 295 -8.61 -6.64 -8.50
N THR A 296 -9.65 -6.75 -7.67
CA THR A 296 -10.08 -5.65 -6.82
C THR A 296 -9.08 -5.43 -5.69
N GLY A 297 -9.00 -4.19 -5.21
CA GLY A 297 -7.95 -3.74 -4.31
C GLY A 297 -6.80 -3.07 -5.08
N SER A 298 -6.17 -2.13 -4.42
CA SER A 298 -5.08 -1.31 -4.98
C SER A 298 -3.76 -1.68 -4.33
N VAL A 299 -2.67 -1.59 -5.09
CA VAL A 299 -1.33 -1.94 -4.63
C VAL A 299 -0.35 -0.82 -4.88
N VAL A 300 0.48 -0.52 -3.88
CA VAL A 300 1.68 0.31 -4.01
C VAL A 300 2.88 -0.62 -3.97
N TYR A 301 3.71 -0.59 -5.00
CA TYR A 301 4.96 -1.33 -5.11
C TYR A 301 6.17 -0.43 -4.84
N HIS A 302 7.17 -0.99 -4.20
CA HIS A 302 8.50 -0.42 -4.03
C HIS A 302 9.54 -1.44 -4.49
N VAL A 303 10.45 -1.04 -5.35
CA VAL A 303 11.53 -1.91 -5.81
C VAL A 303 12.62 -1.98 -4.75
N ALA A 304 12.66 -3.08 -3.98
CA ALA A 304 13.63 -3.28 -2.91
C ALA A 304 15.03 -3.63 -3.44
N GLU A 305 15.10 -4.49 -4.45
CA GLU A 305 16.35 -4.86 -5.15
C GLU A 305 16.07 -5.11 -6.63
N GLY A 306 17.00 -4.71 -7.50
CA GLY A 306 16.98 -5.07 -8.91
C GLY A 306 16.32 -4.03 -9.81
N SER A 307 15.96 -4.48 -11.01
CA SER A 307 15.34 -3.65 -12.06
C SER A 307 14.52 -4.52 -13.01
N GLY A 308 13.55 -3.92 -13.67
CA GLY A 308 12.70 -4.59 -14.64
C GLY A 308 11.62 -3.66 -15.16
N HIS A 309 10.48 -4.22 -15.53
CA HIS A 309 9.34 -3.42 -15.93
C HIS A 309 8.01 -4.07 -15.52
N SER A 310 6.97 -3.27 -15.50
CA SER A 310 5.58 -3.73 -15.39
C SER A 310 4.78 -3.23 -16.58
N ILE A 311 3.87 -4.06 -17.07
CA ILE A 311 2.87 -3.62 -18.05
C ILE A 311 1.55 -3.49 -17.30
N ILE A 312 0.99 -2.28 -17.31
CA ILE A 312 -0.26 -1.98 -16.59
C ILE A 312 -1.22 -1.33 -17.58
N ASN A 313 -2.34 -2.00 -17.86
CA ASN A 313 -3.33 -1.59 -18.87
C ASN A 313 -2.68 -1.26 -20.22
N GLY A 314 -1.81 -2.15 -20.73
CA GLY A 314 -1.12 -2.02 -22.02
C GLY A 314 0.06 -1.06 -22.03
N LYS A 315 0.32 -0.34 -20.95
CA LYS A 315 1.43 0.62 -20.87
C LYS A 315 2.60 0.09 -20.06
N ARG A 316 3.82 0.21 -20.61
CA ARG A 316 5.06 -0.21 -19.96
C ARG A 316 5.60 0.84 -19.00
N TYR A 317 6.03 0.39 -17.80
CA TYR A 317 6.66 1.16 -16.73
C TYR A 317 7.97 0.50 -16.34
N ASP A 318 9.10 1.04 -16.82
CA ASP A 318 10.44 0.56 -16.45
C ASP A 318 10.81 1.08 -15.06
N TRP A 319 11.24 0.18 -14.18
CA TRP A 319 11.58 0.51 -12.79
C TRP A 319 12.95 -0.06 -12.40
N LYS A 320 13.56 0.56 -11.40
CA LYS A 320 14.80 0.14 -10.76
C LYS A 320 14.71 0.34 -9.25
N GLU A 321 15.73 -0.08 -8.52
CA GLU A 321 15.82 0.01 -7.06
C GLU A 321 15.37 1.37 -6.52
N HIS A 322 14.52 1.33 -5.49
CA HIS A 322 13.83 2.42 -4.82
C HIS A 322 12.74 3.15 -5.61
N ASP A 323 12.50 2.81 -6.87
CA ASP A 323 11.34 3.34 -7.59
C ASP A 323 10.04 2.84 -6.96
N ILE A 324 9.01 3.68 -6.99
CA ILE A 324 7.68 3.38 -6.45
C ILE A 324 6.67 3.46 -7.60
N PHE A 325 5.86 2.43 -7.76
CA PHE A 325 4.78 2.43 -8.75
C PHE A 325 3.48 1.88 -8.16
N VAL A 326 2.37 2.12 -8.83
CA VAL A 326 1.05 1.72 -8.34
C VAL A 326 0.24 0.98 -9.37
N VAL A 327 -0.48 -0.04 -8.89
CA VAL A 327 -1.49 -0.77 -9.63
C VAL A 327 -2.86 -0.42 -9.04
N PRO A 328 -3.71 0.34 -9.76
CA PRO A 328 -5.08 0.59 -9.33
C PRO A 328 -5.93 -0.68 -9.33
N SER A 329 -6.94 -0.71 -8.47
CA SER A 329 -7.96 -1.76 -8.48
C SER A 329 -8.45 -2.06 -9.90
N TRP A 330 -8.63 -3.32 -10.24
CA TRP A 330 -9.16 -3.81 -11.52
C TRP A 330 -8.34 -3.44 -12.76
N SER A 331 -7.07 -3.05 -12.59
CA SER A 331 -6.13 -2.79 -13.69
C SER A 331 -5.40 -4.07 -14.07
N TRP A 332 -5.39 -4.41 -15.36
CA TRP A 332 -4.54 -5.47 -15.88
C TRP A 332 -3.08 -5.17 -15.60
N HIS A 333 -2.35 -6.13 -15.04
CA HIS A 333 -0.93 -5.94 -14.75
C HIS A 333 -0.15 -7.24 -14.82
N GLU A 334 1.11 -7.12 -15.19
CA GLU A 334 2.14 -8.14 -15.19
C GLU A 334 3.50 -7.52 -14.89
N HIS A 335 4.44 -8.32 -14.37
CA HIS A 335 5.76 -7.85 -13.94
C HIS A 335 6.87 -8.68 -14.62
N CYS A 336 7.93 -8.01 -15.06
CA CYS A 336 9.04 -8.64 -15.75
C CYS A 336 10.37 -8.26 -15.09
N ASN A 337 11.19 -9.26 -14.81
CA ASN A 337 12.59 -9.06 -14.45
C ASN A 337 13.45 -9.14 -15.71
N ASP A 338 13.93 -8.01 -16.19
CA ASP A 338 14.75 -7.95 -17.40
C ASP A 338 16.17 -8.50 -17.20
N ASN A 339 16.62 -8.64 -15.94
CA ASN A 339 17.95 -9.16 -15.63
C ASN A 339 17.96 -10.69 -15.70
N GLN A 340 18.90 -11.24 -16.50
CA GLN A 340 19.01 -12.68 -16.73
C GLN A 340 19.83 -13.42 -15.65
N ASP A 341 20.53 -12.70 -14.77
CA ASP A 341 21.46 -13.26 -13.81
C ASP A 341 21.01 -13.10 -12.35
N LYS A 342 20.20 -12.07 -12.07
CA LYS A 342 19.83 -11.70 -10.70
C LYS A 342 18.32 -11.58 -10.52
N PRO A 343 17.77 -12.04 -9.40
CA PRO A 343 16.37 -11.80 -9.08
C PRO A 343 16.11 -10.31 -8.79
N ALA A 344 14.86 -9.89 -8.95
CA ALA A 344 14.35 -8.62 -8.46
C ALA A 344 13.40 -8.87 -7.28
N PHE A 345 13.39 -7.95 -6.30
CA PHE A 345 12.52 -8.00 -5.13
C PHE A 345 11.62 -6.76 -5.10
N LEU A 346 10.32 -7.00 -5.04
CA LEU A 346 9.29 -5.97 -4.96
C LEU A 346 8.62 -6.06 -3.59
N PHE A 347 8.82 -5.06 -2.74
CA PHE A 347 7.97 -4.84 -1.58
C PHE A 347 6.65 -4.25 -2.06
N SER A 348 5.53 -4.66 -1.49
CA SER A 348 4.26 -4.02 -1.77
C SER A 348 3.40 -3.90 -0.52
N PHE A 349 2.52 -2.88 -0.49
CA PHE A 349 1.42 -2.82 0.44
C PHE A 349 0.11 -2.52 -0.29
N ASN A 350 -0.99 -2.98 0.28
CA ASN A 350 -2.28 -3.05 -0.39
C ASN A 350 -3.44 -2.91 0.60
N ASP A 351 -4.65 -2.75 0.08
CA ASP A 351 -5.89 -2.69 0.85
C ASP A 351 -6.67 -4.03 0.85
N PHE A 352 -6.03 -5.14 0.48
CA PHE A 352 -6.66 -6.47 0.42
C PHE A 352 -7.33 -6.92 1.72
N PRO A 353 -6.76 -6.69 2.93
CA PRO A 353 -7.43 -7.09 4.16
C PRO A 353 -8.81 -6.44 4.32
N MET A 354 -8.94 -5.17 3.94
CA MET A 354 -10.21 -4.45 3.93
C MET A 354 -11.16 -5.01 2.85
N ILE A 355 -10.68 -5.14 1.61
CA ILE A 355 -11.45 -5.68 0.48
C ILE A 355 -11.99 -7.07 0.82
N ASN A 356 -11.15 -7.96 1.39
CA ASN A 356 -11.54 -9.29 1.80
C ASN A 356 -12.56 -9.28 2.95
N SER A 357 -12.38 -8.40 3.94
CA SER A 357 -13.30 -8.29 5.08
C SER A 357 -14.70 -7.83 4.68
N LEU A 358 -14.81 -7.09 3.58
CA LEU A 358 -16.06 -6.61 2.99
C LEU A 358 -16.64 -7.56 1.92
N ALA A 359 -15.99 -8.71 1.66
CA ALA A 359 -16.35 -9.67 0.61
C ALA A 359 -16.41 -9.06 -0.81
N LEU A 360 -15.51 -8.10 -1.08
CA LEU A 360 -15.40 -7.39 -2.35
C LEU A 360 -14.25 -7.90 -3.24
N HIS A 361 -13.56 -8.97 -2.83
CA HIS A 361 -12.47 -9.53 -3.62
C HIS A 361 -13.01 -10.19 -4.89
N ALA A 362 -12.44 -9.79 -6.01
CA ALA A 362 -12.63 -10.41 -7.31
C ALA A 362 -11.29 -10.42 -8.04
N GLU A 363 -11.05 -11.45 -8.84
CA GLU A 363 -9.82 -11.63 -9.60
C GLU A 363 -10.16 -12.19 -10.97
N GLN A 364 -9.38 -11.84 -11.98
CA GLN A 364 -9.52 -12.33 -13.35
C GLN A 364 -8.15 -12.49 -14.01
N GLU A 365 -7.96 -13.62 -14.66
CA GLU A 365 -6.81 -13.93 -15.51
C GLU A 365 -6.96 -13.30 -16.90
N PHE A 366 -5.85 -12.88 -17.50
CA PHE A 366 -5.83 -12.40 -18.89
C PHE A 366 -5.70 -13.61 -19.83
N ASP A 367 -6.70 -13.85 -20.66
CA ASP A 367 -6.85 -15.07 -21.45
C ASP A 367 -6.39 -14.95 -22.92
N SER A 368 -6.02 -13.74 -23.34
CA SER A 368 -5.55 -13.46 -24.72
C SER A 368 -4.02 -13.45 -24.78
N ASN A 369 -3.45 -13.57 -25.98
CA ASN A 369 -2.00 -13.48 -26.27
C ASN A 369 -1.12 -14.32 -25.31
N GLY A 370 -1.56 -15.56 -24.98
CA GLY A 370 -0.81 -16.44 -24.07
C GLY A 370 -0.76 -15.96 -22.60
N GLY A 371 -1.62 -15.02 -22.23
CA GLY A 371 -1.68 -14.44 -20.90
C GLY A 371 -0.91 -13.11 -20.76
N HIS A 372 -0.45 -12.51 -21.85
CA HIS A 372 0.32 -11.26 -21.83
C HIS A 372 -0.42 -10.12 -22.52
N GLN A 373 -0.28 -8.92 -21.97
CA GLN A 373 -0.85 -7.72 -22.57
C GLN A 373 -0.08 -7.28 -23.81
N ASP A 374 -0.81 -6.78 -24.81
CA ASP A 374 -0.20 -6.03 -25.90
C ASP A 374 0.19 -4.62 -25.40
N LEU A 375 1.30 -4.08 -25.94
CA LEU A 375 1.69 -2.69 -25.65
C LEU A 375 0.95 -1.75 -26.59
N ASP A 376 0.40 -0.68 -26.06
CA ASP A 376 -0.25 0.41 -26.81
C ASP A 376 0.72 1.21 -27.69
#